data_ef771a07384de033e80ee589af04ff69
#
_entry.id   ef771a07384de033e80ee589af04ff69
#
_cell.length_a   1.000
_cell.length_b   1.000
_cell.length_c   1.000
_cell.angle_alpha   90.00
_cell.angle_beta   90.00
_cell.angle_gamma   90.00
#
_symmetry.space_group_name_H-M   'P 1'
#
loop_
_entity.id
_entity.type
_entity.pdbx_description
1 polymer ?
#
loop_
_entity_poly.entity_id
_entity_poly.type
_entity_poly.pdbx_seq_one_letter_code
_entity_poly.pdbx_strand_id
1 'polypeptide(L)'
;VPLILRYVLQTCETAQEAGEVLARVPTHMSYNVTVLDRKRRYLTAMMAPDRPAVITRAAVATNHQENVEWISHARFTATVERERYLLQRLRLHRDPEEKFIGAFLKPPLYSTAFNAGFGTLYTAVYRPRKREMELRWPGTTWALSLSDFTEGARQVLVPGAA
;
A
#
# COMPACT_ATOMS: atom_id res chain seq x y z
N VAL A 1 -11.76 -8.79 -0.50
CA VAL A 1 -10.27 -8.72 -0.59
C VAL A 1 -9.59 -9.13 0.72
N PRO A 2 -10.02 -8.74 1.94
CA PRO A 2 -9.33 -9.20 3.17
C PRO A 2 -9.15 -10.71 3.25
N LEU A 3 -10.15 -11.51 2.87
CA LEU A 3 -10.05 -12.97 2.84
C LEU A 3 -9.02 -13.48 1.82
N ILE A 4 -8.94 -12.85 0.65
CA ILE A 4 -7.95 -13.20 -0.39
C ILE A 4 -6.54 -12.91 0.12
N LEU A 5 -6.32 -11.74 0.72
CA LEU A 5 -5.02 -11.36 1.29
C LEU A 5 -4.62 -12.31 2.42
N ARG A 6 -5.56 -12.67 3.30
CA ARG A 6 -5.30 -13.65 4.34
C ARG A 6 -4.93 -15.02 3.76
N TYR A 7 -5.65 -15.49 2.75
CA TYR A 7 -5.35 -16.75 2.08
C TYR A 7 -3.93 -16.73 1.48
N VAL A 8 -3.58 -15.67 0.73
CA VAL A 8 -2.24 -15.49 0.17
C VAL A 8 -1.15 -15.54 1.25
N LEU A 9 -1.34 -14.79 2.35
CA LEU A 9 -0.37 -14.75 3.45
C LEU A 9 -0.22 -16.08 4.19
N GLN A 10 -1.25 -16.92 4.19
CA GLN A 10 -1.23 -18.22 4.87
C GLN A 10 -0.71 -19.36 3.98
N THR A 11 -0.81 -19.24 2.65
CA THR A 11 -0.56 -20.37 1.74
C THR A 11 0.60 -20.15 0.77
N CYS A 12 1.04 -18.89 0.56
CA CYS A 12 2.09 -18.56 -0.39
C CYS A 12 3.40 -18.21 0.32
N GLU A 13 4.48 -18.82 -0.10
CA GLU A 13 5.83 -18.53 0.41
C GLU A 13 6.57 -17.50 -0.44
N THR A 14 6.15 -17.30 -1.67
CA THR A 14 6.82 -16.44 -2.65
C THR A 14 5.86 -15.43 -3.29
N ALA A 15 6.42 -14.31 -3.75
CA ALA A 15 5.64 -13.33 -4.50
C ALA A 15 5.05 -13.92 -5.79
N GLN A 16 5.74 -14.87 -6.42
CA GLN A 16 5.24 -15.54 -7.63
C GLN A 16 3.98 -16.36 -7.35
N GLU A 17 4.01 -17.23 -6.33
CA GLU A 17 2.85 -18.03 -5.91
C GLU A 17 1.66 -17.13 -5.56
N ALA A 18 1.91 -16.03 -4.84
CA ALA A 18 0.89 -15.03 -4.54
C ALA A 18 0.30 -14.41 -5.82
N GLY A 19 1.15 -14.10 -6.81
CA GLY A 19 0.72 -13.60 -8.10
C GLY A 19 -0.18 -14.59 -8.86
N GLU A 20 0.16 -15.87 -8.84
CA GLU A 20 -0.65 -16.94 -9.46
C GLU A 20 -2.03 -17.10 -8.80
N VAL A 21 -2.08 -16.95 -7.47
CA VAL A 21 -3.35 -16.94 -6.74
C VAL A 21 -4.18 -15.70 -7.12
N LEU A 22 -3.59 -14.51 -7.05
CA LEU A 22 -4.25 -13.25 -7.34
C LEU A 22 -4.74 -13.17 -8.79
N ALA A 23 -4.04 -13.82 -9.73
CA ALA A 23 -4.46 -13.87 -11.13
C ALA A 23 -5.72 -14.72 -11.36
N ARG A 24 -6.02 -15.67 -10.47
CA ARG A 24 -7.14 -16.61 -10.63
C ARG A 24 -8.36 -16.29 -9.79
N VAL A 25 -8.16 -15.59 -8.68
CA VAL A 25 -9.27 -15.32 -7.75
C VAL A 25 -10.12 -14.16 -8.26
N PRO A 26 -11.44 -14.35 -8.43
CA PRO A 26 -12.33 -13.29 -8.86
C PRO A 26 -12.49 -12.23 -7.77
N THR A 27 -12.67 -10.99 -8.19
CA THR A 27 -12.94 -9.85 -7.30
C THR A 27 -14.24 -9.16 -7.68
N HIS A 28 -14.89 -8.52 -6.73
CA HIS A 28 -16.15 -7.79 -6.95
C HIS A 28 -15.93 -6.33 -7.39
N MET A 29 -14.70 -5.84 -7.32
CA MET A 29 -14.29 -4.50 -7.76
C MET A 29 -12.79 -4.49 -8.07
N SER A 30 -12.30 -3.42 -8.67
CA SER A 30 -10.88 -3.28 -9.01
C SER A 30 -10.01 -3.07 -7.79
N TYR A 31 -8.85 -3.75 -7.77
CA TYR A 31 -7.84 -3.66 -6.70
C TYR A 31 -6.43 -3.71 -7.28
N ASN A 32 -5.54 -2.94 -6.70
CA ASN A 32 -4.10 -3.07 -6.89
C ASN A 32 -3.51 -3.72 -5.64
N VAL A 33 -2.93 -4.90 -5.79
CA VAL A 33 -2.32 -5.66 -4.70
C VAL A 33 -0.83 -5.81 -4.98
N THR A 34 -0.01 -5.11 -4.20
CA THR A 34 1.45 -5.28 -4.28
C THR A 34 1.90 -6.30 -3.25
N VAL A 35 2.65 -7.29 -3.70
CA VAL A 35 3.24 -8.34 -2.88
C VAL A 35 4.75 -8.20 -2.88
N LEU A 36 5.36 -8.33 -1.71
CA LEU A 36 6.81 -8.34 -1.49
C LEU A 36 7.16 -9.54 -0.63
N ASP A 37 8.09 -10.41 -1.10
CA ASP A 37 8.57 -11.55 -0.33
C ASP A 37 9.90 -11.28 0.41
N ARG A 38 10.29 -12.22 1.26
CA ARG A 38 11.53 -12.15 2.05
C ARG A 38 12.81 -12.17 1.21
N LYS A 39 12.74 -12.62 -0.05
CA LYS A 39 13.84 -12.61 -1.01
C LYS A 39 13.89 -11.33 -1.84
N ARG A 40 13.10 -10.31 -1.48
CA ARG A 40 12.98 -9.02 -2.18
C ARG A 40 12.36 -9.12 -3.58
N ARG A 41 11.69 -10.20 -3.90
CA ARG A 41 10.92 -10.28 -5.14
C ARG A 41 9.57 -9.63 -4.88
N TYR A 42 9.13 -8.85 -5.83
CA TYR A 42 7.84 -8.18 -5.74
C TYR A 42 7.11 -8.20 -7.07
N LEU A 43 5.81 -8.04 -6.99
CA LEU A 43 4.92 -7.84 -8.11
C LEU A 43 3.71 -7.01 -7.65
N THR A 44 3.02 -6.41 -8.61
CA THR A 44 1.72 -5.78 -8.40
C THR A 44 0.69 -6.48 -9.29
N ALA A 45 -0.36 -7.01 -8.69
CA ALA A 45 -1.52 -7.57 -9.36
C ALA A 45 -2.60 -6.48 -9.48
N MET A 46 -2.95 -6.12 -10.71
CA MET A 46 -4.07 -5.23 -11.03
C MET A 46 -5.27 -6.11 -11.35
N MET A 47 -6.18 -6.22 -10.39
CA MET A 47 -7.34 -7.12 -10.44
C MET A 47 -8.59 -6.32 -10.75
N ALA A 48 -9.50 -6.89 -11.57
CA ALA A 48 -10.79 -6.30 -11.88
C ALA A 48 -11.84 -7.41 -12.09
N PRO A 49 -13.15 -7.12 -11.90
CA PRO A 49 -14.19 -8.15 -12.04
C PRO A 49 -14.49 -8.53 -13.49
N ASP A 50 -14.16 -7.67 -14.43
CA ASP A 50 -14.55 -7.73 -15.85
C ASP A 50 -13.43 -8.14 -16.81
N ARG A 51 -12.22 -8.37 -16.27
CA ARG A 51 -11.04 -8.71 -17.08
C ARG A 51 -10.04 -9.57 -16.29
N PRO A 52 -9.16 -10.32 -16.96
CA PRO A 52 -8.06 -11.02 -16.31
C PRO A 52 -7.15 -10.06 -15.56
N ALA A 53 -6.64 -10.51 -14.42
CA ALA A 53 -5.67 -9.72 -13.65
C ALA A 53 -4.37 -9.53 -14.43
N VAL A 54 -3.84 -8.30 -14.39
CA VAL A 54 -2.54 -7.97 -14.99
C VAL A 54 -1.47 -8.01 -13.89
N ILE A 55 -0.46 -8.86 -14.09
CA ILE A 55 0.68 -8.98 -13.17
C ILE A 55 1.84 -8.16 -13.71
N THR A 56 2.28 -7.18 -12.93
CA THR A 56 3.35 -6.26 -13.30
C THR A 56 4.49 -6.24 -12.28
N ARG A 57 5.57 -5.57 -12.63
CA ARG A 57 6.66 -5.21 -11.71
C ARG A 57 6.66 -3.72 -11.38
N ALA A 58 5.49 -3.10 -11.36
CA ALA A 58 5.36 -1.72 -10.93
C ALA A 58 5.73 -1.61 -9.44
N ALA A 59 6.71 -0.74 -9.13
CA ALA A 59 7.14 -0.47 -7.76
C ALA A 59 6.22 0.51 -7.02
N VAL A 60 5.30 1.13 -7.73
CA VAL A 60 4.30 2.07 -7.22
C VAL A 60 2.92 1.61 -7.69
N ALA A 61 1.98 1.63 -6.77
CA ALA A 61 0.56 1.42 -7.06
C ALA A 61 -0.26 2.45 -6.27
N THR A 62 -1.24 3.04 -6.93
CA THR A 62 -2.18 3.99 -6.33
C THR A 62 -3.62 3.58 -6.61
N ASN A 63 -4.59 4.50 -6.59
CA ASN A 63 -6.01 4.15 -6.74
C ASN A 63 -6.48 4.04 -8.21
N HIS A 64 -5.58 3.93 -9.17
CA HIS A 64 -5.92 3.62 -10.57
C HIS A 64 -5.05 2.48 -11.08
N GLN A 65 -5.45 1.88 -12.19
CA GLN A 65 -4.69 0.88 -12.95
C GLN A 65 -4.01 1.57 -14.14
N GLU A 66 -3.69 0.86 -15.21
CA GLU A 66 -3.00 1.44 -16.39
C GLU A 66 -3.73 2.65 -16.96
N ASN A 67 -5.06 2.61 -16.96
CA ASN A 67 -5.91 3.71 -17.40
C ASN A 67 -6.68 4.30 -16.21
N VAL A 68 -6.91 5.60 -16.27
CA VAL A 68 -7.78 6.30 -15.32
C VAL A 68 -9.22 6.18 -15.80
N GLU A 69 -9.91 5.14 -15.38
CA GLU A 69 -11.29 4.86 -15.79
C GLU A 69 -12.31 5.79 -15.10
N TRP A 70 -12.02 6.20 -13.87
CA TRP A 70 -12.91 7.03 -13.07
C TRP A 70 -12.28 8.38 -12.74
N ILE A 71 -12.42 9.34 -13.63
CA ILE A 71 -11.73 10.64 -13.59
C ILE A 71 -12.05 11.44 -12.33
N SER A 72 -13.31 11.49 -11.89
CA SER A 72 -13.70 12.23 -10.68
C SER A 72 -13.06 11.63 -9.43
N HIS A 73 -13.05 10.31 -9.29
CA HIS A 73 -12.38 9.60 -8.19
C HIS A 73 -10.86 9.80 -8.24
N ALA A 74 -10.27 9.72 -9.42
CA ALA A 74 -8.84 9.93 -9.61
C ALA A 74 -8.38 11.33 -9.20
N ARG A 75 -9.18 12.37 -9.50
CA ARG A 75 -8.95 13.75 -9.06
C ARG A 75 -9.11 13.88 -7.54
N PHE A 76 -10.20 13.35 -7.00
CA PHE A 76 -10.48 13.39 -5.56
C PHE A 76 -9.40 12.71 -4.73
N THR A 77 -8.90 11.57 -5.18
CA THR A 77 -7.84 10.83 -4.49
C THR A 77 -6.42 11.29 -4.85
N ALA A 78 -6.27 12.25 -5.78
CA ALA A 78 -4.98 12.69 -6.34
C ALA A 78 -4.09 11.51 -6.79
N THR A 79 -4.72 10.43 -7.32
CA THR A 79 -4.02 9.15 -7.54
C THR A 79 -2.88 9.28 -8.54
N VAL A 80 -3.06 10.05 -9.62
CA VAL A 80 -2.04 10.29 -10.66
C VAL A 80 -0.89 11.16 -10.12
N GLU A 81 -1.23 12.18 -9.32
CA GLU A 81 -0.23 13.05 -8.70
C GLU A 81 0.64 12.28 -7.70
N ARG A 82 0.03 11.45 -6.86
CA ARG A 82 0.73 10.59 -5.89
C ARG A 82 1.66 9.59 -6.59
N GLU A 83 1.19 8.96 -7.65
CA GLU A 83 2.01 8.03 -8.43
C GLU A 83 3.22 8.76 -9.05
N ARG A 84 3.01 9.89 -9.72
CA ARG A 84 4.08 10.69 -10.32
C ARG A 84 5.11 11.12 -9.29
N TYR A 85 4.64 11.58 -8.13
CA TYR A 85 5.51 11.98 -7.02
C TYR A 85 6.39 10.82 -6.53
N LEU A 86 5.81 9.63 -6.32
CA LEU A 86 6.56 8.44 -5.88
C LEU A 86 7.55 7.96 -6.94
N LEU A 87 7.15 7.89 -8.21
CA LEU A 87 8.03 7.50 -9.31
C LEU A 87 9.21 8.46 -9.45
N GLN A 88 9.00 9.76 -9.31
CA GLN A 88 10.08 10.76 -9.34
C GLN A 88 11.06 10.52 -8.20
N ARG A 89 10.60 10.29 -6.99
CA ARG A 89 11.48 10.03 -5.83
C ARG A 89 12.28 8.74 -6.00
N LEU A 90 11.65 7.66 -6.48
CA LEU A 90 12.33 6.40 -6.76
C LEU A 90 13.41 6.55 -7.85
N ARG A 91 13.13 7.30 -8.93
CA ARG A 91 14.11 7.55 -10.00
C ARG A 91 15.35 8.31 -9.52
N LEU A 92 15.18 9.23 -8.59
CA LEU A 92 16.29 10.04 -8.09
C LEU A 92 17.21 9.25 -7.14
N HIS A 93 16.76 8.16 -6.53
CA HIS A 93 17.51 7.29 -5.60
C HIS A 93 18.34 8.05 -4.55
N ARG A 94 17.90 9.26 -4.14
CA ARG A 94 18.67 10.16 -3.28
C ARG A 94 18.19 10.18 -1.84
N ASP A 95 17.02 9.63 -1.58
CA ASP A 95 16.44 9.68 -0.25
C ASP A 95 16.94 8.51 0.61
N PRO A 96 17.49 8.77 1.81
CA PRO A 96 17.59 7.76 2.83
C PRO A 96 16.22 7.16 3.16
N GLU A 97 16.18 5.90 3.62
CA GLU A 97 14.94 5.18 3.91
C GLU A 97 13.94 6.01 4.74
N GLU A 98 14.41 6.61 5.84
CA GLU A 98 13.56 7.41 6.74
C GLU A 98 13.00 8.68 6.06
N LYS A 99 13.75 9.29 5.17
CA LYS A 99 13.27 10.46 4.41
C LYS A 99 12.23 10.04 3.37
N PHE A 100 12.40 8.88 2.75
CA PHE A 100 11.41 8.33 1.82
C PHE A 100 10.12 7.97 2.54
N ILE A 101 10.21 7.25 3.67
CA ILE A 101 9.05 6.90 4.50
C ILE A 101 8.36 8.17 5.04
N GLY A 102 9.12 9.15 5.50
CA GLY A 102 8.59 10.42 5.99
C GLY A 102 7.77 11.22 4.96
N ALA A 103 7.97 10.95 3.66
CA ALA A 103 7.14 11.54 2.62
C ALA A 103 5.69 11.04 2.65
N PHE A 104 5.44 9.83 3.15
CA PHE A 104 4.10 9.27 3.31
C PHE A 104 3.32 9.90 4.48
N LEU A 105 3.95 10.77 5.26
CA LEU A 105 3.31 11.53 6.34
C LEU A 105 3.05 12.99 5.96
N LYS A 106 3.18 13.33 4.67
CA LYS A 106 2.99 14.68 4.13
C LYS A 106 2.24 14.64 2.80
N PRO A 107 1.55 15.73 2.41
CA PRO A 107 0.99 15.85 1.07
C PRO A 107 2.09 15.67 -0.02
N PRO A 108 1.75 15.12 -1.18
CA PRO A 108 0.43 14.66 -1.61
C PRO A 108 0.05 13.26 -1.13
N LEU A 109 0.96 12.53 -0.45
CA LEU A 109 0.73 11.13 -0.04
C LEU A 109 -0.17 11.03 1.22
N TYR A 110 -0.12 12.01 2.10
CA TYR A 110 -0.93 12.09 3.31
C TYR A 110 -2.08 13.07 3.12
N SER A 111 -3.30 12.61 3.33
CA SER A 111 -4.50 13.43 3.26
C SER A 111 -5.09 13.62 4.66
N THR A 112 -5.51 14.86 4.97
CA THR A 112 -6.27 15.21 6.17
C THR A 112 -7.73 15.57 5.85
N ALA A 113 -8.20 15.27 4.65
CA ALA A 113 -9.54 15.61 4.18
C ALA A 113 -10.64 14.68 4.77
N PHE A 114 -10.65 14.49 6.09
CA PHE A 114 -11.62 13.64 6.80
C PHE A 114 -13.05 14.14 6.62
N ASN A 115 -13.25 15.47 6.62
CA ASN A 115 -14.56 16.07 6.40
C ASN A 115 -15.12 15.79 5.00
N ALA A 116 -14.27 15.49 4.03
CA ALA A 116 -14.66 15.04 2.69
C ALA A 116 -14.71 13.51 2.56
N GLY A 117 -14.58 12.76 3.67
CA GLY A 117 -14.57 11.30 3.68
C GLY A 117 -13.27 10.68 3.17
N PHE A 118 -12.18 11.44 3.06
CA PHE A 118 -10.91 10.97 2.53
C PHE A 118 -9.72 11.46 3.35
N GLY A 119 -9.42 10.78 4.44
CA GLY A 119 -8.25 11.03 5.29
C GLY A 119 -7.35 9.80 5.39
N THR A 120 -6.05 10.03 5.56
CA THR A 120 -5.08 8.96 5.80
C THR A 120 -5.14 8.53 7.25
N LEU A 121 -5.58 7.30 7.51
CA LEU A 121 -5.68 6.76 8.86
C LEU A 121 -4.31 6.44 9.46
N TYR A 122 -3.42 5.88 8.66
CA TYR A 122 -2.03 5.56 9.04
C TYR A 122 -1.20 5.26 7.78
N THR A 123 0.12 5.30 7.93
CA THR A 123 1.07 4.76 6.97
C THR A 123 1.65 3.47 7.53
N ALA A 124 1.56 2.37 6.79
CA ALA A 124 2.18 1.10 7.17
C ALA A 124 3.50 0.90 6.46
N VAL A 125 4.53 0.51 7.19
CA VAL A 125 5.84 0.14 6.67
C VAL A 125 6.10 -1.32 7.00
N TYR A 126 6.28 -2.15 5.97
CA TYR A 126 6.54 -3.59 6.13
C TYR A 126 7.98 -3.90 5.77
N ARG A 127 8.68 -4.63 6.65
CA ARG A 127 10.04 -5.16 6.43
C ARG A 127 10.04 -6.69 6.50
N PRO A 128 9.64 -7.39 5.41
CA PRO A 128 9.44 -8.84 5.44
C PRO A 128 10.68 -9.64 5.86
N ARG A 129 11.89 -9.17 5.52
CA ARG A 129 13.13 -9.84 5.93
C ARG A 129 13.38 -9.78 7.43
N LYS A 130 13.03 -8.67 8.04
CA LYS A 130 13.19 -8.45 9.49
C LYS A 130 12.00 -9.00 10.28
N ARG A 131 10.89 -9.32 9.60
CA ARG A 131 9.59 -9.65 10.21
C ARG A 131 9.07 -8.51 11.08
N GLU A 132 9.26 -7.28 10.61
CA GLU A 132 8.86 -6.07 11.30
C GLU A 132 7.77 -5.34 10.50
N MET A 133 6.91 -4.66 11.23
CA MET A 133 5.93 -3.74 10.71
C MET A 133 5.91 -2.49 11.58
N GLU A 134 5.69 -1.34 10.96
CA GLU A 134 5.43 -0.09 11.68
C GLU A 134 4.13 0.52 11.18
N LEU A 135 3.34 1.04 12.10
CA LEU A 135 2.26 1.97 11.82
C LEU A 135 2.76 3.37 12.18
N ARG A 136 2.65 4.31 11.25
CA ARG A 136 3.17 5.67 11.42
C ARG A 136 2.10 6.73 11.24
N TRP A 137 2.16 7.72 12.09
CA TRP A 137 1.41 8.97 12.04
C TRP A 137 2.36 10.15 12.16
N PRO A 138 1.97 11.38 11.80
CA PRO A 138 2.77 12.56 12.12
C PRO A 138 3.09 12.61 13.63
N GLY A 139 4.38 12.55 13.96
CA GLY A 139 4.86 12.58 15.36
C GLY A 139 4.74 11.26 16.17
N THR A 140 4.17 10.20 15.60
CA THR A 140 3.98 8.93 16.34
C THR A 140 4.32 7.72 15.48
N THR A 141 5.00 6.74 16.06
CA THR A 141 5.29 5.45 15.43
C THR A 141 4.95 4.31 16.38
N TRP A 142 4.31 3.28 15.85
CA TRP A 142 4.10 2.02 16.54
C TRP A 142 4.82 0.90 15.80
N ALA A 143 5.93 0.44 16.34
CA ALA A 143 6.70 -0.69 15.83
C ALA A 143 6.15 -2.02 16.37
N LEU A 144 6.03 -3.00 15.51
CA LEU A 144 5.56 -4.35 15.80
C LEU A 144 6.55 -5.38 15.25
N SER A 145 6.83 -6.43 16.01
CA SER A 145 7.59 -7.58 15.59
C SER A 145 6.65 -8.77 15.34
N LEU A 146 6.77 -9.42 14.19
CA LEU A 146 6.03 -10.65 13.90
C LEU A 146 6.67 -11.89 14.55
N SER A 147 7.93 -11.75 15.03
CA SER A 147 8.64 -12.84 15.73
C SER A 147 8.37 -12.80 17.23
N ASP A 148 8.02 -11.62 17.76
CA ASP A 148 7.71 -11.39 19.17
C ASP A 148 6.53 -10.40 19.23
N PHE A 149 5.37 -10.92 18.80
CA PHE A 149 4.16 -10.12 18.71
C PHE A 149 3.54 -9.96 20.09
N THR A 150 3.40 -8.71 20.52
CA THR A 150 2.67 -8.35 21.73
C THR A 150 1.37 -7.66 21.35
N GLU A 151 0.26 -8.22 21.81
CA GLU A 151 -1.05 -7.60 21.66
C GLU A 151 -1.12 -6.28 22.45
N GLY A 152 -1.81 -5.30 21.90
CA GLY A 152 -1.98 -4.01 22.56
C GLY A 152 -2.89 -3.07 21.83
N ALA A 153 -3.22 -1.96 22.48
CA ALA A 153 -3.96 -0.86 21.88
C ALA A 153 -3.22 0.46 22.15
N ARG A 154 -3.30 1.38 21.20
CA ARG A 154 -2.74 2.73 21.33
C ARG A 154 -3.74 3.75 20.86
N GLN A 155 -3.84 4.83 21.64
CA GLN A 155 -4.57 6.00 21.22
C GLN A 155 -3.64 6.89 20.41
N VAL A 156 -4.07 7.32 19.24
CA VAL A 156 -3.32 8.22 18.35
C VAL A 156 -4.18 9.40 17.96
N LEU A 157 -3.58 10.57 17.88
CA LEU A 157 -4.23 11.75 17.32
C LEU A 157 -4.02 11.76 15.82
N VAL A 158 -5.12 11.79 15.07
CA VAL A 158 -5.11 11.91 13.61
C VAL A 158 -5.36 13.36 13.25
N PRO A 159 -4.38 14.09 12.68
CA PRO A 159 -4.53 15.49 12.35
C PRO A 159 -5.71 15.73 11.38
N GLY A 160 -6.60 16.66 11.72
CA GLY A 160 -7.76 17.00 10.88
C GLY A 160 -8.96 16.06 11.01
N ALA A 161 -8.97 15.14 11.98
CA ALA A 161 -10.10 14.24 12.26
C ALA A 161 -11.05 14.77 13.35
N ALA A 162 -10.91 16.05 13.75
CA ALA A 162 -11.76 16.73 14.73
C ALA A 162 -12.91 17.48 14.06
#